data_a87bf30d38ef6f665504150d0f2fc8c8
#
_entry.id   a87bf30d38ef6f665504150d0f2fc8c8
#
_cell.length_a   1.000
_cell.length_b   1.000
_cell.length_c   1.000
_cell.angle_alpha   90.00
_cell.angle_beta   90.00
_cell.angle_gamma   90.00
#
_symmetry.space_group_name_H-M   'P 1'
#
loop_
_entity.id
_entity.type
_entity.pdbx_description
1 polymer ?
#
loop_
_entity_poly.entity_id
_entity_poly.type
_entity_poly.pdbx_seq_one_letter_code
_entity_poly.pdbx_strand_id
1 'polypeptide(L)'
;MTARAHPSGPEAAGARVQVALDRLVDGGGRRTVARISVLEVLARTDGHLSVQEIHERITNYPSLSLSTVHRIVDRLCSAGLVHVLPSPGEARYGLADQAHGHAMCSACGRVQELPVLTVDAIMQVVQRETGFAVAPSGVGLQGLCPDCQGLSAPEGEARPTRG
;
A
#
# COMPACT_ATOMS: atom_id res chain seq x y z
N MET A 1 11.19 -12.42 -15.44
CA MET A 1 11.10 -12.87 -14.01
C MET A 1 9.72 -12.47 -13.54
N THR A 2 8.82 -13.43 -13.43
CA THR A 2 7.40 -13.24 -13.10
C THR A 2 7.27 -12.83 -11.64
N ALA A 3 6.62 -11.68 -11.41
CA ALA A 3 6.14 -11.30 -10.09
C ALA A 3 5.32 -12.48 -9.52
N ARG A 4 5.61 -12.91 -8.30
CA ARG A 4 4.75 -13.87 -7.62
C ARG A 4 3.41 -13.19 -7.41
N ALA A 5 2.40 -13.64 -8.17
CA ALA A 5 1.02 -13.32 -7.89
C ALA A 5 0.71 -13.71 -6.44
N HIS A 6 0.08 -12.82 -5.70
CA HIS A 6 -0.48 -13.16 -4.40
C HIS A 6 -1.36 -14.42 -4.57
N PRO A 7 -1.39 -15.34 -3.59
CA PRO A 7 -2.31 -16.46 -3.64
C PRO A 7 -3.73 -15.91 -3.60
N SER A 8 -4.31 -15.73 -4.77
CA SER A 8 -5.63 -15.15 -4.99
C SER A 8 -6.69 -16.27 -4.99
N GLY A 9 -6.96 -16.81 -3.80
CA GLY A 9 -8.08 -17.73 -3.61
C GLY A 9 -8.86 -17.33 -2.36
N PRO A 10 -10.17 -17.67 -2.28
CA PRO A 10 -11.00 -17.33 -1.12
C PRO A 10 -10.44 -17.87 0.20
N GLU A 11 -9.81 -19.03 0.22
CA GLU A 11 -9.16 -19.61 1.40
C GLU A 11 -7.93 -18.79 1.82
N ALA A 12 -7.09 -18.40 0.86
CA ALA A 12 -5.93 -17.55 1.13
C ALA A 12 -6.32 -16.17 1.67
N ALA A 13 -7.37 -15.57 1.10
CA ALA A 13 -7.93 -14.32 1.60
C ALA A 13 -8.45 -14.47 3.04
N GLY A 14 -9.15 -15.55 3.34
CA GLY A 14 -9.63 -15.85 4.69
C GLY A 14 -8.50 -15.98 5.72
N ALA A 15 -7.42 -16.68 5.38
CA ALA A 15 -6.24 -16.82 6.23
C ALA A 15 -5.57 -15.46 6.49
N ARG A 16 -5.43 -14.61 5.48
CA ARG A 16 -4.89 -13.25 5.59
C ARG A 16 -5.72 -12.37 6.54
N VAL A 17 -7.06 -12.44 6.41
CA VAL A 17 -7.98 -11.73 7.32
C VAL A 17 -7.81 -12.22 8.74
N GLN A 18 -7.72 -13.55 8.96
CA GLN A 18 -7.57 -14.11 10.30
C GLN A 18 -6.28 -13.62 10.97
N VAL A 19 -5.15 -13.66 10.27
CA VAL A 19 -3.87 -13.14 10.77
C VAL A 19 -3.97 -11.65 11.14
N ALA A 20 -4.62 -10.84 10.30
CA ALA A 20 -4.82 -9.42 10.59
C ALA A 20 -5.71 -9.19 11.82
N LEU A 21 -6.76 -10.01 12.00
CA LEU A 21 -7.64 -9.93 13.17
C LEU A 21 -6.96 -10.37 14.46
N ASP A 22 -6.09 -11.37 14.41
CA ASP A 22 -5.31 -11.81 15.57
C ASP A 22 -4.35 -10.70 16.00
N ARG A 23 -3.59 -10.12 15.07
CA ARG A 23 -2.73 -8.97 15.34
C ARG A 23 -3.51 -7.75 15.87
N LEU A 24 -4.74 -7.51 15.38
CA LEU A 24 -5.59 -6.45 15.88
C LEU A 24 -5.95 -6.65 17.36
N VAL A 25 -6.31 -7.88 17.73
CA VAL A 25 -6.68 -8.23 19.11
C VAL A 25 -5.48 -8.16 20.04
N ASP A 26 -4.34 -8.68 19.61
CA ASP A 26 -3.07 -8.62 20.37
C ASP A 26 -2.65 -7.18 20.64
N GLY A 27 -2.94 -6.26 19.70
CA GLY A 27 -2.76 -4.81 19.88
C GLY A 27 -3.87 -4.11 20.69
N GLY A 28 -4.77 -4.85 21.33
CA GLY A 28 -5.87 -4.30 22.13
C GLY A 28 -7.10 -3.82 21.33
N GLY A 29 -7.12 -4.09 20.04
CA GLY A 29 -8.25 -3.77 19.16
C GLY A 29 -9.40 -4.78 19.32
N ARG A 30 -10.60 -4.39 18.88
CA ARG A 30 -11.78 -5.28 18.89
C ARG A 30 -12.13 -5.77 17.50
N ARG A 31 -12.51 -7.04 17.39
CA ARG A 31 -13.15 -7.59 16.20
C ARG A 31 -14.56 -7.03 16.09
N THR A 32 -14.86 -6.31 15.03
CA THR A 32 -16.22 -5.82 14.72
C THR A 32 -16.56 -6.20 13.29
N VAL A 33 -17.84 -6.40 13.00
CA VAL A 33 -18.29 -6.73 11.64
C VAL A 33 -17.74 -5.73 10.61
N ALA A 34 -17.82 -4.44 10.93
CA ALA A 34 -17.33 -3.39 10.03
C ALA A 34 -15.82 -3.49 9.74
N ARG A 35 -14.98 -3.81 10.74
CA ARG A 35 -13.53 -4.00 10.52
C ARG A 35 -13.24 -5.27 9.73
N ILE A 36 -13.96 -6.34 10.01
CA ILE A 36 -13.86 -7.60 9.26
C ILE A 36 -14.19 -7.34 7.80
N SER A 37 -15.29 -6.63 7.50
CA SER A 37 -15.70 -6.30 6.13
C SER A 37 -14.64 -5.52 5.36
N VAL A 38 -14.01 -4.52 6.00
CA VAL A 38 -12.90 -3.76 5.37
C VAL A 38 -11.70 -4.67 5.09
N LEU A 39 -11.29 -5.49 6.07
CA LEU A 39 -10.16 -6.41 5.90
C LEU A 39 -10.44 -7.47 4.82
N GLU A 40 -11.68 -7.99 4.74
CA GLU A 40 -12.08 -8.94 3.71
C GLU A 40 -12.00 -8.37 2.30
N VAL A 41 -12.44 -7.11 2.11
CA VAL A 41 -12.35 -6.42 0.82
C VAL A 41 -10.88 -6.27 0.42
N LEU A 42 -10.02 -5.80 1.34
CA LEU A 42 -8.60 -5.63 1.06
C LEU A 42 -7.89 -6.97 0.80
N ALA A 43 -8.23 -8.02 1.56
CA ALA A 43 -7.60 -9.33 1.40
C ALA A 43 -7.95 -10.02 0.07
N ARG A 44 -9.13 -9.74 -0.49
CA ARG A 44 -9.58 -10.28 -1.78
C ARG A 44 -9.12 -9.45 -2.99
N THR A 45 -8.47 -8.33 -2.74
CA THR A 45 -8.04 -7.42 -3.80
C THR A 45 -6.55 -7.60 -4.07
N ASP A 46 -6.22 -7.83 -5.33
CA ASP A 46 -4.84 -7.76 -5.80
C ASP A 46 -4.49 -6.29 -6.05
N GLY A 47 -3.77 -5.68 -5.10
CA GLY A 47 -3.36 -4.27 -5.17
C GLY A 47 -3.99 -3.38 -4.09
N HIS A 48 -4.22 -2.11 -4.44
CA HIS A 48 -4.63 -1.07 -3.49
C HIS A 48 -5.95 -0.44 -3.92
N LEU A 49 -6.79 -0.11 -2.93
CA LEU A 49 -8.10 0.52 -3.11
C LEU A 49 -8.15 1.87 -2.41
N SER A 50 -8.87 2.82 -3.01
CA SER A 50 -9.32 4.01 -2.30
C SER A 50 -10.38 3.67 -1.24
N VAL A 51 -10.62 4.58 -0.30
CA VAL A 51 -11.68 4.35 0.71
C VAL A 51 -13.06 4.26 0.06
N GLN A 52 -13.29 5.02 -1.01
CA GLN A 52 -14.51 4.96 -1.81
C GLN A 52 -14.69 3.56 -2.42
N GLU A 53 -13.67 3.03 -3.09
CA GLU A 53 -13.68 1.68 -3.68
C GLU A 53 -13.86 0.58 -2.62
N ILE A 54 -13.25 0.74 -1.43
CA ILE A 54 -13.46 -0.18 -0.30
C ILE A 54 -14.93 -0.17 0.12
N HIS A 55 -15.50 1.01 0.30
CA HIS A 55 -16.89 1.17 0.72
C HIS A 55 -17.87 0.54 -0.28
N GLU A 56 -17.68 0.78 -1.58
CA GLU A 56 -18.51 0.24 -2.66
C GLU A 56 -18.48 -1.30 -2.74
N ARG A 57 -17.35 -1.93 -2.36
CA ARG A 57 -17.18 -3.38 -2.36
C ARG A 57 -17.67 -4.08 -1.10
N ILE A 58 -18.03 -3.32 -0.05
CA ILE A 58 -18.61 -3.89 1.17
C ILE A 58 -20.09 -4.22 0.90
N THR A 59 -20.40 -5.50 0.70
CA THR A 59 -21.75 -5.97 0.43
C THR A 59 -22.44 -6.60 1.65
N ASN A 60 -21.65 -7.09 2.61
CA ASN A 60 -22.12 -7.80 3.80
C ASN A 60 -22.53 -6.86 4.96
N TYR A 61 -22.34 -5.55 4.80
CA TYR A 61 -22.76 -4.54 5.79
C TYR A 61 -23.21 -3.23 5.10
N PRO A 62 -24.37 -3.25 4.41
CA PRO A 62 -24.81 -2.13 3.55
C PRO A 62 -25.11 -0.83 4.28
N SER A 63 -25.30 -0.85 5.62
CA SER A 63 -25.51 0.36 6.44
C SER A 63 -24.21 1.05 6.87
N LEU A 64 -23.04 0.54 6.46
CA LEU A 64 -21.76 1.12 6.80
C LEU A 64 -21.55 2.42 6.00
N SER A 65 -21.42 3.55 6.68
CA SER A 65 -21.18 4.84 6.00
C SER A 65 -19.73 4.99 5.55
N LEU A 66 -19.50 5.74 4.47
CA LEU A 66 -18.17 6.06 3.95
C LEU A 66 -17.27 6.68 5.04
N SER A 67 -17.80 7.59 5.85
CA SER A 67 -17.06 8.22 6.95
C SER A 67 -16.63 7.22 8.03
N THR A 68 -17.40 6.16 8.24
CA THR A 68 -17.03 5.07 9.14
C THR A 68 -15.93 4.21 8.54
N VAL A 69 -15.97 3.93 7.23
CA VAL A 69 -14.89 3.22 6.52
C VAL A 69 -13.59 4.00 6.62
N HIS A 70 -13.59 5.32 6.40
CA HIS A 70 -12.41 6.17 6.61
C HIS A 70 -11.79 5.97 8.00
N ARG A 71 -12.60 6.11 9.07
CA ARG A 71 -12.11 5.94 10.43
C ARG A 71 -11.59 4.53 10.74
N ILE A 72 -12.17 3.51 10.11
CA ILE A 72 -11.69 2.13 10.25
C ILE A 72 -10.33 1.99 9.57
N VAL A 73 -10.20 2.44 8.32
CA VAL A 73 -8.95 2.38 7.57
C VAL A 73 -7.83 3.10 8.31
N ASP A 74 -8.07 4.33 8.80
CA ASP A 74 -7.08 5.09 9.59
C ASP A 74 -6.60 4.33 10.83
N ARG A 75 -7.53 3.68 11.56
CA ARG A 75 -7.19 2.86 12.73
C ARG A 75 -6.42 1.60 12.37
N LEU A 76 -6.75 0.98 11.24
CA LEU A 76 -6.02 -0.19 10.75
C LEU A 76 -4.61 0.19 10.26
N CYS A 77 -4.46 1.37 9.65
CA CYS A 77 -3.14 1.93 9.33
C CYS A 77 -2.32 2.20 10.59
N SER A 78 -2.91 2.86 11.61
CA SER A 78 -2.24 3.13 12.89
C SER A 78 -1.84 1.84 13.63
N ALA A 79 -2.58 0.75 13.42
CA ALA A 79 -2.26 -0.57 13.96
C ALA A 79 -1.27 -1.36 13.10
N GLY A 80 -0.80 -0.82 11.97
CA GLY A 80 0.12 -1.49 11.05
C GLY A 80 -0.48 -2.72 10.35
N LEU A 81 -1.81 -2.78 10.21
CA LEU A 81 -2.54 -3.86 9.54
C LEU A 81 -2.88 -3.52 8.08
N VAL A 82 -2.93 -2.23 7.81
CA VAL A 82 -3.14 -1.65 6.47
C VAL A 82 -2.04 -0.64 6.25
N HIS A 83 -1.52 -0.56 5.04
CA HIS A 83 -0.59 0.49 4.64
C HIS A 83 -1.22 1.39 3.60
N VAL A 84 -0.76 2.62 3.56
CA VAL A 84 -1.18 3.62 2.58
C VAL A 84 -0.14 3.74 1.48
N LEU A 85 -0.61 3.78 0.23
CA LEU A 85 0.17 4.16 -0.93
C LEU A 85 -0.23 5.58 -1.31
N PRO A 86 0.66 6.57 -1.11
CA PRO A 86 0.42 7.91 -1.60
C PRO A 86 0.26 7.87 -3.12
N SER A 87 -0.81 8.42 -3.63
CA SER A 87 -1.10 8.48 -5.07
C SER A 87 -1.47 9.92 -5.44
N PRO A 88 -1.15 10.40 -6.65
CA PRO A 88 -1.66 11.67 -7.12
C PRO A 88 -3.19 11.66 -7.08
N GLY A 89 -3.79 12.52 -6.27
CA GLY A 89 -5.23 12.66 -6.10
C GLY A 89 -5.78 11.94 -4.87
N GLU A 90 -5.86 10.63 -4.83
CA GLU A 90 -6.50 9.89 -3.74
C GLU A 90 -5.57 8.83 -3.16
N ALA A 91 -5.50 8.76 -1.82
CA ALA A 91 -4.73 7.74 -1.12
C ALA A 91 -5.32 6.34 -1.38
N ARG A 92 -4.46 5.37 -1.62
CA ARG A 92 -4.86 3.97 -1.83
C ARG A 92 -4.31 3.09 -0.72
N TYR A 93 -5.07 2.08 -0.34
CA TYR A 93 -4.82 1.27 0.85
C TYR A 93 -4.72 -0.20 0.49
N GLY A 94 -3.77 -0.89 1.09
CA GLY A 94 -3.53 -2.33 0.95
C GLY A 94 -3.32 -3.01 2.27
N LEU A 95 -3.52 -4.33 2.33
CA LEU A 95 -3.28 -5.13 3.52
C LEU A 95 -1.76 -5.23 3.79
N ALA A 96 -1.35 -4.97 5.05
CA ALA A 96 0.06 -5.01 5.46
C ALA A 96 0.45 -6.40 6.03
N ASP A 97 0.13 -7.46 5.32
CA ASP A 97 0.35 -8.84 5.73
C ASP A 97 1.61 -9.47 5.14
N GLN A 98 2.16 -8.88 4.09
CA GLN A 98 3.41 -9.29 3.45
C GLN A 98 4.36 -8.11 3.29
N ALA A 99 5.65 -8.40 3.34
CA ALA A 99 6.67 -7.41 3.01
C ALA A 99 6.63 -7.12 1.51
N HIS A 100 6.23 -5.92 1.12
CA HIS A 100 6.29 -5.44 -0.25
C HIS A 100 6.53 -3.94 -0.28
N GLY A 101 7.18 -3.48 -1.31
CA GLY A 101 7.39 -2.07 -1.58
C GLY A 101 6.76 -1.69 -2.91
N HIS A 102 6.76 -0.42 -3.19
CA HIS A 102 6.17 0.14 -4.41
C HIS A 102 7.12 1.14 -5.05
N ALA A 103 7.19 1.11 -6.37
CA ALA A 103 7.73 2.19 -7.20
C ALA A 103 6.57 2.89 -7.90
N MET A 104 6.46 4.19 -7.73
CA MET A 104 5.39 5.01 -8.29
C MET A 104 5.95 6.02 -9.28
N CYS A 105 5.35 6.07 -10.46
CA CYS A 105 5.71 7.06 -11.48
C CYS A 105 5.09 8.42 -11.13
N SER A 106 5.92 9.44 -10.98
CA SER A 106 5.48 10.81 -10.69
C SER A 106 4.78 11.49 -11.88
N ALA A 107 4.98 10.98 -13.11
CA ALA A 107 4.38 11.55 -14.30
C ALA A 107 3.00 10.95 -14.63
N CYS A 108 2.87 9.60 -14.63
CA CYS A 108 1.63 8.94 -15.03
C CYS A 108 0.89 8.22 -13.89
N GLY A 109 1.45 8.22 -12.67
CA GLY A 109 0.85 7.56 -11.51
C GLY A 109 0.93 6.02 -11.52
N ARG A 110 1.61 5.41 -12.53
CA ARG A 110 1.79 3.96 -12.56
C ARG A 110 2.48 3.48 -11.29
N VAL A 111 1.91 2.46 -10.66
CA VAL A 111 2.49 1.78 -9.50
C VAL A 111 3.01 0.42 -9.94
N GLN A 112 4.22 0.11 -9.51
CA GLN A 112 4.88 -1.19 -9.69
C GLN A 112 5.23 -1.75 -8.33
N GLU A 113 4.79 -2.96 -8.04
CA GLU A 113 5.20 -3.68 -6.84
C GLU A 113 6.68 -4.08 -6.93
N LEU A 114 7.40 -3.90 -5.83
CA LEU A 114 8.81 -4.27 -5.73
C LEU A 114 8.93 -5.69 -5.14
N PRO A 115 9.78 -6.54 -5.72
CA PRO A 115 10.06 -7.87 -5.16
C PRO A 115 10.57 -7.78 -3.72
N VAL A 116 10.20 -8.76 -2.89
CA VAL A 116 10.61 -8.83 -1.47
C VAL A 116 12.12 -8.69 -1.30
N LEU A 117 12.92 -9.38 -2.12
CA LEU A 117 14.39 -9.28 -2.07
C LEU A 117 14.90 -7.86 -2.33
N THR A 118 14.22 -7.09 -3.18
CA THR A 118 14.56 -5.69 -3.44
C THR A 118 14.24 -4.84 -2.20
N VAL A 119 13.09 -5.06 -1.58
CA VAL A 119 12.67 -4.37 -0.35
C VAL A 119 13.67 -4.65 0.77
N ASP A 120 14.03 -5.92 0.99
CA ASP A 120 14.99 -6.33 2.01
C ASP A 120 16.36 -5.67 1.80
N ALA A 121 16.84 -5.63 0.56
CA ALA A 121 18.09 -4.96 0.23
C ALA A 121 18.07 -3.45 0.54
N ILE A 122 16.96 -2.77 0.19
CA ILE A 122 16.76 -1.35 0.51
C ILE A 122 16.76 -1.12 2.02
N MET A 123 16.00 -1.93 2.76
CA MET A 123 15.90 -1.83 4.22
C MET A 123 17.27 -2.01 4.89
N GLN A 124 18.05 -3.01 4.46
CA GLN A 124 19.40 -3.24 4.98
C GLN A 124 20.34 -2.06 4.71
N VAL A 125 20.30 -1.49 3.51
CA VAL A 125 21.10 -0.32 3.16
C VAL A 125 20.70 0.87 4.05
N VAL A 126 19.41 1.18 4.15
CA VAL A 126 18.94 2.30 4.97
C VAL A 126 19.32 2.11 6.44
N GLN A 127 19.14 0.92 6.99
CA GLN A 127 19.52 0.64 8.38
C GLN A 127 21.03 0.81 8.61
N ARG A 128 21.86 0.30 7.70
CA ARG A 128 23.31 0.42 7.81
C ARG A 128 23.80 1.85 7.71
N GLU A 129 23.25 2.62 6.76
CA GLU A 129 23.72 4.00 6.48
C GLU A 129 23.15 5.03 7.45
N THR A 130 21.94 4.79 8.01
CA THR A 130 21.21 5.80 8.78
C THR A 130 20.84 5.36 10.20
N GLY A 131 20.91 4.07 10.50
CA GLY A 131 20.42 3.50 11.77
C GLY A 131 18.89 3.36 11.85
N PHE A 132 18.14 3.75 10.83
CA PHE A 132 16.68 3.64 10.83
C PHE A 132 16.22 2.21 10.63
N ALA A 133 15.34 1.73 11.53
CA ALA A 133 14.60 0.49 11.33
C ALA A 133 13.37 0.76 10.44
N VAL A 134 13.45 0.42 9.16
CA VAL A 134 12.37 0.61 8.20
C VAL A 134 11.41 -0.57 8.26
N ALA A 135 10.09 -0.31 8.32
CA ALA A 135 9.08 -1.35 8.21
C ALA A 135 9.00 -1.87 6.76
N PRO A 136 8.82 -3.18 6.54
CA PRO A 136 8.74 -3.76 5.19
C PRO A 136 7.66 -3.13 4.29
N SER A 137 6.51 -2.80 4.87
CA SER A 137 5.41 -2.11 4.18
C SER A 137 5.63 -0.61 3.99
N GLY A 138 6.75 -0.07 4.49
CA GLY A 138 7.08 1.36 4.43
C GLY A 138 7.98 1.75 3.25
N VAL A 139 8.37 0.80 2.38
CA VAL A 139 9.26 1.10 1.26
C VAL A 139 8.45 1.59 0.07
N GLY A 140 8.49 2.91 -0.15
CA GLY A 140 7.90 3.56 -1.31
C GLY A 140 8.96 4.38 -2.07
N LEU A 141 9.10 4.13 -3.36
CA LEU A 141 10.00 4.86 -4.25
C LEU A 141 9.19 5.69 -5.24
N GLN A 142 9.64 6.91 -5.51
CA GLN A 142 9.08 7.76 -6.56
C GLN A 142 10.13 8.01 -7.65
N GLY A 143 9.68 7.99 -8.91
CA GLY A 143 10.53 8.24 -10.06
C GLY A 143 9.73 8.24 -11.34
N LEU A 144 10.38 8.03 -12.47
CA LEU A 144 9.72 7.89 -13.77
C LEU A 144 9.72 6.42 -14.21
N CYS A 145 8.58 5.92 -14.66
CA CYS A 145 8.51 4.60 -15.28
C CYS A 145 9.24 4.59 -16.64
N PRO A 146 9.61 3.42 -17.18
CA PRO A 146 10.33 3.34 -18.46
C PRO A 146 9.65 4.11 -19.59
N ASP A 147 8.33 4.07 -19.67
CA ASP A 147 7.57 4.76 -20.71
C ASP A 147 7.63 6.29 -20.58
N CYS A 148 7.71 6.80 -19.32
CA CYS A 148 7.78 8.24 -19.07
C CYS A 148 9.21 8.79 -19.06
N GLN A 149 10.22 7.95 -18.87
CA GLN A 149 11.63 8.37 -19.00
C GLN A 149 11.97 8.86 -20.42
N GLY A 150 11.36 8.25 -21.44
CA GLY A 150 11.51 8.67 -22.83
C GLY A 150 10.75 9.95 -23.21
N LEU A 151 9.82 10.40 -22.35
CA LEU A 151 9.01 11.60 -22.57
C LEU A 151 9.56 12.84 -21.83
N SER A 152 10.54 12.66 -20.95
CA SER A 152 11.13 13.71 -20.11
C SER A 152 12.49 14.12 -20.63
N ALA A 153 12.54 14.71 -21.84
CA ALA A 153 13.61 15.56 -22.27
C ALA A 153 13.03 16.78 -23.01
N PRO A 154 12.66 17.85 -22.29
CA PRO A 154 13.05 19.15 -22.79
C PRO A 154 14.36 19.49 -22.08
N GLU A 155 15.42 19.61 -22.87
CA GLU A 155 16.66 20.29 -22.49
C GLU A 155 16.29 21.69 -22.00
N GLY A 156 16.24 21.86 -20.68
CA GLY A 156 16.19 23.16 -20.04
C GLY A 156 17.59 23.76 -20.09
N GLU A 157 17.85 24.62 -21.07
CA GLU A 157 19.00 25.49 -21.17
C GLU A 157 19.39 26.03 -19.79
N ALA A 158 20.59 25.70 -19.35
CA ALA A 158 21.29 26.39 -18.30
C ALA A 158 21.42 27.88 -18.69
N ARG A 159 20.59 28.74 -18.11
CA ARG A 159 20.81 30.20 -18.20
C ARG A 159 22.15 30.50 -17.54
N PRO A 160 23.10 31.08 -18.29
CA PRO A 160 24.32 31.57 -17.68
C PRO A 160 23.96 32.73 -16.76
N THR A 161 24.27 32.60 -15.48
CA THR A 161 24.30 33.74 -14.54
C THR A 161 25.35 34.70 -15.00
N ARG A 162 24.92 35.84 -15.54
CA ARG A 162 25.81 37.00 -15.75
C ARG A 162 26.12 37.59 -14.38
N GLY A 163 27.43 37.91 -14.24
CA GLY A 163 28.16 38.44 -13.11
C GLY A 163 27.69 39.75 -12.51
#